data_241f17c6dddb15799efd2d7877ecbabb
#
_entry.id   241f17c6dddb15799efd2d7877ecbabb
#
_cell.length_a   1.000
_cell.length_b   1.000
_cell.length_c   1.000
_cell.angle_alpha   90.00
_cell.angle_beta   90.00
_cell.angle_gamma   90.00
#
_symmetry.space_group_name_H-M   'P 1'
#
loop_
_entity.id
_entity.type
_entity.pdbx_description
1 polymer ?
#
loop_
_entity_poly.entity_id
_entity_poly.type
_entity_poly.pdbx_seq_one_letter_code
_entity_poly.pdbx_strand_id
1 'polypeptide(L)'
;MMRGLSSARALIAGVVLLGSTAPVVVKAEESRTPVLLISIDGLRPGDVLEAEKRGLKVPNLRRFLKEGAYATGVMGNLPTVTYPSHTTLITGVAPAMHGIVSNTTFDPRQINYGGWYWYAQDITAPTLWDAAKAAGLTTGNVHWPVSVGVKSLTWNMPQIWRSGHGDDRKLIRALATDGLYEALEHDCGAYADGIDEGVEADENRTKFAVRLIETKKPEFLTVYLAALDHEEHLFGPGSAEANAVLERLDAAVGKLVAAELAARPDATVALVSDHGFVATNTEVNLFRPFIDAGLIKLGADGKVASWDAMPWPSGGSIAIVLARPDDAALSGLVGALLEKLAADPQAKIAKVIDRAEIARLGGNPQASFFVDLKPGALAGNFAVDAPLSKPSRYKGMHGYFPAMPEMRSTFLVMGKGVARGRSLGEIDMRAIAPTLANAMGAKLPDAQVPAVKVGE
;
A
#
# COMPACT_ATOMS: atom_id res chain seq x y z
N MET A 1 -37.15 -12.52 102.43
CA MET A 1 -38.08 -13.47 101.76
C MET A 1 -38.86 -12.71 100.72
N MET A 2 -39.06 -13.28 99.63
CA MET A 2 -39.82 -12.81 98.42
C MET A 2 -39.13 -11.87 97.45
N ARG A 3 -38.96 -12.43 96.32
CA ARG A 3 -38.29 -11.97 95.13
C ARG A 3 -39.26 -11.19 94.25
N GLY A 4 -38.79 -10.11 93.67
CA GLY A 4 -39.46 -9.41 92.59
C GLY A 4 -38.79 -9.70 91.25
N LEU A 5 -39.55 -10.20 90.32
CA LEU A 5 -39.14 -10.45 88.93
C LEU A 5 -39.28 -9.16 88.10
N SER A 6 -38.19 -8.77 87.49
CA SER A 6 -38.17 -7.72 86.50
C SER A 6 -38.09 -8.30 85.09
N SER A 7 -39.10 -8.04 84.26
CA SER A 7 -39.17 -8.45 82.84
C SER A 7 -38.49 -7.45 81.97
N ALA A 8 -37.40 -7.88 81.24
CA ALA A 8 -36.75 -7.10 80.18
C ALA A 8 -37.47 -7.33 78.85
N ARG A 9 -37.92 -6.26 78.22
CA ARG A 9 -38.43 -6.26 76.87
C ARG A 9 -37.22 -6.01 75.89
N ALA A 10 -36.98 -7.00 75.01
CA ALA A 10 -36.03 -6.87 73.93
C ALA A 10 -36.67 -6.12 72.74
N LEU A 11 -36.08 -4.99 72.32
CA LEU A 11 -36.38 -4.33 71.07
C LEU A 11 -35.55 -4.99 69.95
N ILE A 12 -36.21 -5.59 68.97
CA ILE A 12 -35.55 -6.03 67.71
C ILE A 12 -35.57 -4.86 66.75
N ALA A 13 -34.39 -4.26 66.50
CA ALA A 13 -34.19 -3.30 65.42
C ALA A 13 -33.93 -4.05 64.11
N GLY A 14 -34.91 -3.99 63.23
CA GLY A 14 -34.76 -4.52 61.88
C GLY A 14 -33.84 -3.59 61.02
N VAL A 15 -32.69 -4.07 60.61
CA VAL A 15 -31.82 -3.39 59.64
C VAL A 15 -32.31 -3.77 58.22
N VAL A 16 -32.93 -2.81 57.52
CA VAL A 16 -33.26 -2.92 56.09
C VAL A 16 -32.00 -2.60 55.31
N LEU A 17 -31.34 -3.61 54.77
CA LEU A 17 -30.26 -3.45 53.75
C LEU A 17 -30.90 -3.07 52.43
N LEU A 18 -30.86 -1.79 52.07
CA LEU A 18 -31.11 -1.31 50.73
C LEU A 18 -29.93 -1.69 49.86
N GLY A 19 -30.03 -2.82 49.14
CA GLY A 19 -29.08 -3.21 48.10
C GLY A 19 -29.16 -2.27 46.92
N SER A 20 -28.18 -1.35 46.78
CA SER A 20 -28.00 -0.55 45.54
C SER A 20 -27.46 -1.46 44.44
N THR A 21 -28.34 -1.94 43.57
CA THR A 21 -27.93 -2.55 42.29
C THR A 21 -27.44 -1.43 41.36
N ALA A 22 -26.13 -1.19 41.34
CA ALA A 22 -25.52 -0.40 40.25
C ALA A 22 -25.81 -1.11 38.93
N PRO A 23 -26.25 -0.39 37.90
CA PRO A 23 -26.41 -0.99 36.57
C PRO A 23 -25.05 -1.48 36.09
N VAL A 24 -24.92 -2.78 35.86
CA VAL A 24 -23.80 -3.35 35.10
C VAL A 24 -23.93 -2.80 33.70
N VAL A 25 -23.14 -1.78 33.34
CA VAL A 25 -22.99 -1.34 31.98
C VAL A 25 -22.25 -2.48 31.26
N VAL A 26 -23.01 -3.38 30.63
CA VAL A 26 -22.48 -4.33 29.66
C VAL A 26 -21.98 -3.47 28.50
N LYS A 27 -20.67 -3.21 28.49
CA LYS A 27 -20.02 -2.62 27.35
C LYS A 27 -20.29 -3.60 26.20
N ALA A 28 -21.08 -3.16 25.21
CA ALA A 28 -21.31 -3.96 24.01
C ALA A 28 -19.94 -4.37 23.49
N GLU A 29 -19.70 -5.68 23.41
CA GLU A 29 -18.47 -6.22 22.82
C GLU A 29 -18.47 -5.73 21.37
N GLU A 30 -17.55 -4.82 21.04
CA GLU A 30 -17.41 -4.31 19.68
C GLU A 30 -17.24 -5.55 18.78
N SER A 31 -18.18 -5.74 17.86
CA SER A 31 -18.26 -6.92 16.99
C SER A 31 -16.99 -7.00 16.14
N ARG A 32 -16.03 -7.79 16.57
CA ARG A 32 -14.81 -8.08 15.81
C ARG A 32 -15.15 -8.91 14.60
N THR A 33 -14.67 -8.51 13.44
CA THR A 33 -14.80 -9.30 12.21
C THR A 33 -13.42 -9.63 11.66
N PRO A 34 -13.20 -10.86 11.19
CA PRO A 34 -12.01 -11.19 10.40
C PRO A 34 -11.95 -10.30 9.15
N VAL A 35 -10.74 -10.00 8.69
CA VAL A 35 -10.55 -9.13 7.52
C VAL A 35 -9.66 -9.80 6.48
N LEU A 36 -10.17 -9.91 5.26
CA LEU A 36 -9.38 -10.19 4.07
C LEU A 36 -9.14 -8.88 3.32
N LEU A 37 -7.87 -8.47 3.19
CA LEU A 37 -7.45 -7.31 2.43
C LEU A 37 -6.75 -7.77 1.14
N ILE A 38 -7.37 -7.50 -0.01
CA ILE A 38 -6.84 -7.80 -1.34
C ILE A 38 -6.35 -6.50 -1.98
N SER A 39 -5.14 -6.48 -2.51
CA SER A 39 -4.65 -5.39 -3.36
C SER A 39 -4.49 -5.87 -4.80
N ILE A 40 -4.99 -5.08 -5.76
CA ILE A 40 -4.68 -5.20 -7.18
C ILE A 40 -3.90 -3.95 -7.56
N ASP A 41 -2.62 -4.14 -7.94
CA ASP A 41 -1.73 -3.06 -8.32
C ASP A 41 -2.26 -2.28 -9.53
N GLY A 42 -2.24 -0.96 -9.46
CA GLY A 42 -2.65 -0.09 -10.55
C GLY A 42 -4.16 0.00 -10.84
N LEU A 43 -5.03 -0.72 -10.11
CA LEU A 43 -6.48 -0.74 -10.37
C LEU A 43 -7.11 0.64 -10.16
N ARG A 44 -7.56 1.26 -11.24
CA ARG A 44 -8.22 2.57 -11.22
C ARG A 44 -9.70 2.45 -10.83
N PRO A 45 -10.29 3.43 -10.12
CA PRO A 45 -11.72 3.41 -9.79
C PRO A 45 -12.62 3.25 -11.01
N GLY A 46 -12.28 3.88 -12.12
CA GLY A 46 -13.04 3.78 -13.38
C GLY A 46 -13.11 2.38 -13.98
N ASP A 47 -12.13 1.52 -13.69
CA ASP A 47 -12.11 0.13 -14.17
C ASP A 47 -13.21 -0.72 -13.52
N VAL A 48 -13.70 -0.31 -12.36
CA VAL A 48 -14.82 -0.95 -11.65
C VAL A 48 -16.11 -0.17 -11.82
N LEU A 49 -16.09 1.15 -11.57
CA LEU A 49 -17.27 2.01 -11.56
C LEU A 49 -17.88 2.16 -12.96
N GLU A 50 -17.06 2.18 -14.01
CA GLU A 50 -17.46 2.37 -15.40
C GLU A 50 -17.30 1.09 -16.24
N ALA A 51 -17.06 -0.07 -15.60
CA ALA A 51 -16.80 -1.34 -16.27
C ALA A 51 -17.82 -1.69 -17.38
N GLU A 52 -19.11 -1.52 -17.11
CA GLU A 52 -20.18 -1.79 -18.11
C GLU A 52 -20.08 -0.91 -19.35
N LYS A 53 -19.81 0.40 -19.17
CA LYS A 53 -19.65 1.33 -20.30
C LYS A 53 -18.43 0.98 -21.14
N ARG A 54 -17.41 0.37 -20.53
CA ARG A 54 -16.16 -0.04 -21.16
C ARG A 54 -16.19 -1.48 -21.68
N GLY A 55 -17.27 -2.22 -21.45
CA GLY A 55 -17.41 -3.62 -21.85
C GLY A 55 -16.55 -4.60 -21.05
N LEU A 56 -16.06 -4.19 -19.86
CA LEU A 56 -15.24 -5.03 -18.97
C LEU A 56 -16.11 -6.04 -18.21
N LYS A 57 -15.65 -7.29 -18.15
CA LYS A 57 -16.31 -8.39 -17.46
C LYS A 57 -15.70 -8.62 -16.09
N VAL A 58 -16.03 -7.76 -15.13
CA VAL A 58 -15.51 -7.78 -13.75
C VAL A 58 -16.64 -7.92 -12.72
N PRO A 59 -17.43 -9.02 -12.77
CA PRO A 59 -18.62 -9.19 -11.92
C PRO A 59 -18.29 -9.28 -10.43
N ASN A 60 -17.13 -9.85 -10.04
CA ASN A 60 -16.74 -10.01 -8.65
C ASN A 60 -16.33 -8.66 -8.04
N LEU A 61 -15.58 -7.81 -8.76
CA LEU A 61 -15.26 -6.44 -8.34
C LEU A 61 -16.54 -5.60 -8.24
N ARG A 62 -17.44 -5.72 -9.19
CA ARG A 62 -18.72 -4.99 -9.18
C ARG A 62 -19.71 -5.46 -8.12
N ARG A 63 -19.53 -6.66 -7.59
CA ARG A 63 -20.28 -7.17 -6.45
C ARG A 63 -20.13 -6.24 -5.24
N PHE A 64 -18.93 -5.70 -4.99
CA PHE A 64 -18.68 -4.75 -3.90
C PHE A 64 -19.53 -3.48 -4.01
N LEU A 65 -19.81 -3.01 -5.22
CA LEU A 65 -20.66 -1.82 -5.45
C LEU A 65 -22.10 -2.04 -5.01
N LYS A 66 -22.60 -3.28 -5.08
CA LYS A 66 -23.98 -3.63 -4.74
C LYS A 66 -24.12 -4.10 -3.29
N GLU A 67 -23.16 -4.88 -2.81
CA GLU A 67 -23.22 -5.56 -1.53
C GLU A 67 -22.42 -4.87 -0.42
N GLY A 68 -21.68 -3.80 -0.76
CA GLY A 68 -20.79 -3.11 0.15
C GLY A 68 -20.73 -1.59 -0.06
N ALA A 69 -19.64 -0.99 0.40
CA ALA A 69 -19.34 0.42 0.23
C ALA A 69 -18.10 0.60 -0.66
N TYR A 70 -18.00 1.74 -1.35
CA TYR A 70 -16.93 2.02 -2.30
C TYR A 70 -16.57 3.50 -2.32
N ALA A 71 -15.27 3.79 -2.49
CA ALA A 71 -14.80 5.12 -2.78
C ALA A 71 -14.97 5.44 -4.29
N THR A 72 -15.28 6.69 -4.62
CA THR A 72 -15.26 7.16 -6.01
C THR A 72 -13.83 7.42 -6.49
N GLY A 73 -12.89 7.54 -5.56
CA GLY A 73 -11.46 7.65 -5.75
C GLY A 73 -10.75 7.70 -4.41
N VAL A 74 -9.52 7.24 -4.38
CA VAL A 74 -8.65 7.32 -3.20
C VAL A 74 -7.46 8.21 -3.53
N MET A 75 -7.29 9.29 -2.77
CA MET A 75 -6.12 10.16 -2.89
C MET A 75 -4.90 9.46 -2.26
N GLY A 76 -3.90 9.19 -3.08
CA GLY A 76 -2.67 8.51 -2.67
C GLY A 76 -1.62 9.42 -2.03
N ASN A 77 -0.40 8.91 -1.93
CA ASN A 77 0.76 9.56 -1.32
C ASN A 77 1.61 10.33 -2.33
N LEU A 78 2.66 10.98 -1.84
CA LEU A 78 3.77 11.51 -2.64
C LEU A 78 5.05 10.69 -2.36
N PRO A 79 5.57 9.93 -3.35
CA PRO A 79 5.02 9.66 -4.69
C PRO A 79 3.91 8.60 -4.69
N THR A 80 3.12 8.53 -5.77
CA THR A 80 2.08 7.50 -5.98
C THR A 80 2.70 6.24 -6.59
N VAL A 81 3.50 5.52 -5.80
CA VAL A 81 4.20 4.30 -6.22
C VAL A 81 3.96 3.16 -5.23
N THR A 82 4.16 1.94 -5.66
CA THR A 82 3.75 0.69 -5.04
C THR A 82 4.12 0.55 -3.56
N TYR A 83 5.41 0.63 -3.22
CA TYR A 83 5.87 0.33 -1.85
C TYR A 83 5.44 1.37 -0.81
N PRO A 84 5.60 2.69 -1.05
CA PRO A 84 5.04 3.73 -0.18
C PRO A 84 3.53 3.61 0.00
N SER A 85 2.79 3.36 -1.08
CA SER A 85 1.32 3.26 -1.03
C SER A 85 0.86 2.04 -0.25
N HIS A 86 1.43 0.84 -0.52
CA HIS A 86 1.10 -0.37 0.24
C HIS A 86 1.46 -0.25 1.73
N THR A 87 2.55 0.47 2.05
CA THR A 87 2.90 0.74 3.44
C THR A 87 1.91 1.70 4.09
N THR A 88 1.43 2.73 3.39
CA THR A 88 0.37 3.61 3.89
C THR A 88 -0.95 2.85 4.08
N LEU A 89 -1.32 1.95 3.16
CA LEU A 89 -2.54 1.13 3.26
C LEU A 89 -2.59 0.26 4.52
N ILE A 90 -1.44 -0.10 5.08
CA ILE A 90 -1.34 -0.93 6.30
C ILE A 90 -0.90 -0.18 7.54
N THR A 91 -0.46 1.10 7.43
CA THR A 91 -0.04 1.91 8.59
C THR A 91 -0.97 3.08 8.89
N GLY A 92 -1.67 3.61 7.88
CA GLY A 92 -2.50 4.79 8.01
C GLY A 92 -1.73 6.10 8.15
N VAL A 93 -0.43 6.11 7.82
CA VAL A 93 0.44 7.28 7.86
C VAL A 93 1.14 7.53 6.53
N ALA A 94 1.62 8.74 6.31
CA ALA A 94 2.31 9.15 5.08
C ALA A 94 3.75 8.62 5.01
N PRO A 95 4.38 8.58 3.81
CA PRO A 95 5.74 8.09 3.58
C PRO A 95 6.80 8.68 4.52
N ALA A 96 6.73 9.97 4.82
CA ALA A 96 7.63 10.63 5.78
C ALA A 96 7.58 10.03 7.19
N MET A 97 6.46 9.42 7.58
CA MET A 97 6.25 8.84 8.90
C MET A 97 6.56 7.35 8.95
N HIS A 98 6.21 6.59 7.90
CA HIS A 98 6.48 5.16 7.89
C HIS A 98 7.84 4.77 7.28
N GLY A 99 8.60 5.72 6.70
CA GLY A 99 9.97 5.51 6.26
C GLY A 99 10.15 4.92 4.85
N ILE A 100 9.12 4.34 4.26
CA ILE A 100 9.17 3.79 2.89
C ILE A 100 8.80 4.89 1.92
N VAL A 101 9.80 5.54 1.33
CA VAL A 101 9.65 6.81 0.60
C VAL A 101 9.78 6.68 -0.93
N SER A 102 10.10 5.49 -1.41
CA SER A 102 10.17 5.09 -2.82
C SER A 102 10.06 3.57 -2.93
N ASN A 103 10.00 3.01 -4.13
CA ASN A 103 10.09 1.57 -4.34
C ASN A 103 11.52 1.05 -4.05
N THR A 104 12.54 1.85 -4.40
CA THR A 104 13.94 1.50 -4.24
C THR A 104 14.64 2.43 -3.23
N THR A 105 15.69 1.92 -2.60
CA THR A 105 16.54 2.70 -1.71
C THR A 105 17.34 3.76 -2.50
N PHE A 106 17.71 4.85 -1.83
CA PHE A 106 18.53 5.89 -2.45
C PHE A 106 19.95 5.37 -2.74
N ASP A 107 20.33 5.34 -4.00
CA ASP A 107 21.64 4.87 -4.46
C ASP A 107 22.34 5.89 -5.37
N PRO A 108 22.90 6.96 -4.82
CA PRO A 108 23.51 8.03 -5.60
C PRO A 108 24.75 7.60 -6.40
N ARG A 109 25.35 6.46 -6.05
CA ARG A 109 26.53 5.93 -6.77
C ARG A 109 26.19 4.83 -7.77
N GLN A 110 24.93 4.46 -7.88
CA GLN A 110 24.43 3.41 -8.78
C GLN A 110 25.14 2.05 -8.58
N ILE A 111 25.43 1.68 -7.33
CA ILE A 111 26.13 0.43 -6.97
C ILE A 111 25.19 -0.65 -6.47
N ASN A 112 24.01 -0.30 -5.94
CA ASN A 112 22.98 -1.22 -5.49
C ASN A 112 21.82 -1.27 -6.49
N TYR A 113 22.13 -1.71 -7.71
CA TYR A 113 21.17 -1.77 -8.79
C TYR A 113 20.00 -2.70 -8.42
N GLY A 114 18.80 -2.15 -8.27
CA GLY A 114 17.60 -2.89 -7.86
C GLY A 114 17.47 -3.12 -6.35
N GLY A 115 18.03 -2.25 -5.52
CA GLY A 115 17.85 -2.26 -4.06
C GLY A 115 16.44 -1.82 -3.66
N TRP A 116 15.50 -2.75 -3.68
CA TRP A 116 14.11 -2.51 -3.30
C TRP A 116 13.92 -2.61 -1.78
N TYR A 117 12.90 -1.90 -1.26
CA TYR A 117 12.49 -1.99 0.13
C TYR A 117 11.75 -3.32 0.40
N TRP A 118 12.48 -4.39 0.67
CA TRP A 118 11.87 -5.70 0.97
C TRP A 118 11.53 -5.89 2.44
N TYR A 119 12.34 -5.25 3.32
CA TYR A 119 12.42 -5.59 4.73
C TYR A 119 11.48 -4.75 5.56
N ALA A 120 10.63 -5.41 6.35
CA ALA A 120 9.69 -4.74 7.25
C ALA A 120 10.37 -3.93 8.36
N GLN A 121 11.66 -4.19 8.66
CA GLN A 121 12.43 -3.38 9.61
C GLN A 121 12.63 -1.92 9.15
N ASP A 122 12.43 -1.63 7.86
CA ASP A 122 12.50 -0.28 7.32
C ASP A 122 11.19 0.51 7.56
N ILE A 123 10.11 -0.16 7.97
CA ILE A 123 8.86 0.48 8.35
C ILE A 123 8.98 1.01 9.78
N THR A 124 8.83 2.32 9.95
CA THR A 124 9.01 3.02 11.24
C THR A 124 7.69 3.31 11.97
N ALA A 125 6.56 2.84 11.45
CA ALA A 125 5.22 3.01 12.04
C ALA A 125 4.56 1.65 12.31
N PRO A 126 3.68 1.53 13.34
CA PRO A 126 2.89 0.33 13.56
C PRO A 126 2.01 -0.01 12.35
N THR A 127 1.94 -1.30 12.04
CA THR A 127 1.16 -1.82 10.93
C THR A 127 -0.17 -2.42 11.38
N LEU A 128 -1.09 -2.67 10.44
CA LEU A 128 -2.30 -3.46 10.70
C LEU A 128 -1.98 -4.88 11.19
N TRP A 129 -0.87 -5.47 10.76
CA TRP A 129 -0.42 -6.78 11.29
C TRP A 129 -0.06 -6.69 12.76
N ASP A 130 0.62 -5.59 13.19
CA ASP A 130 0.95 -5.36 14.59
C ASP A 130 -0.31 -5.12 15.42
N ALA A 131 -1.22 -4.30 14.90
CA ALA A 131 -2.50 -4.00 15.54
C ALA A 131 -3.37 -5.25 15.70
N ALA A 132 -3.49 -6.08 14.65
CA ALA A 132 -4.22 -7.34 14.68
C ALA A 132 -3.62 -8.32 15.71
N LYS A 133 -2.30 -8.51 15.67
CA LYS A 133 -1.59 -9.36 16.66
C LYS A 133 -1.77 -8.87 18.08
N ALA A 134 -1.68 -7.55 18.33
CA ALA A 134 -1.91 -6.96 19.64
C ALA A 134 -3.37 -7.15 20.13
N ALA A 135 -4.33 -7.23 19.21
CA ALA A 135 -5.72 -7.59 19.50
C ALA A 135 -5.94 -9.11 19.70
N GLY A 136 -4.89 -9.93 19.59
CA GLY A 136 -4.94 -11.38 19.75
C GLY A 136 -5.38 -12.14 18.50
N LEU A 137 -5.38 -11.49 17.31
CA LEU A 137 -5.77 -12.10 16.05
C LEU A 137 -4.59 -12.83 15.40
N THR A 138 -4.89 -13.91 14.71
CA THR A 138 -3.95 -14.59 13.82
C THR A 138 -3.84 -13.85 12.49
N THR A 139 -2.62 -13.71 11.97
CA THR A 139 -2.32 -12.88 10.80
C THR A 139 -1.69 -13.71 9.69
N GLY A 140 -2.04 -13.40 8.46
CA GLY A 140 -1.48 -14.03 7.26
C GLY A 140 -1.08 -13.02 6.21
N ASN A 141 -0.15 -13.41 5.36
CA ASN A 141 0.28 -12.61 4.21
C ASN A 141 0.64 -13.51 3.03
N VAL A 142 0.20 -13.10 1.85
CA VAL A 142 0.66 -13.62 0.57
C VAL A 142 1.06 -12.46 -0.34
N HIS A 143 2.36 -12.31 -0.53
CA HIS A 143 2.99 -11.42 -1.50
C HIS A 143 2.85 -9.91 -1.24
N TRP A 144 2.40 -9.44 -0.08
CA TRP A 144 2.33 -7.99 0.21
C TRP A 144 3.72 -7.36 0.25
N PRO A 145 3.92 -6.16 -0.36
CA PRO A 145 5.19 -5.43 -0.35
C PRO A 145 5.70 -5.13 1.07
N VAL A 146 7.03 -5.03 1.20
CA VAL A 146 7.73 -4.71 2.47
C VAL A 146 7.37 -5.67 3.61
N SER A 147 7.19 -6.96 3.30
CA SER A 147 6.75 -7.95 4.27
C SER A 147 7.83 -8.94 4.73
N VAL A 148 9.06 -8.83 4.22
CA VAL A 148 10.16 -9.71 4.65
C VAL A 148 10.52 -9.42 6.10
N GLY A 149 10.43 -10.47 6.93
CA GLY A 149 10.83 -10.41 8.35
C GLY A 149 9.82 -9.74 9.30
N VAL A 150 8.55 -9.51 8.87
CA VAL A 150 7.48 -9.03 9.74
C VAL A 150 7.28 -9.97 10.92
N LYS A 151 7.44 -9.46 12.16
CA LYS A 151 7.33 -10.24 13.41
C LYS A 151 5.90 -10.48 13.87
N SER A 152 4.95 -9.69 13.40
CA SER A 152 3.54 -9.77 13.72
C SER A 152 2.75 -10.71 12.80
N LEU A 153 3.34 -11.22 11.72
CA LEU A 153 2.72 -12.22 10.87
C LEU A 153 2.88 -13.63 11.46
N THR A 154 1.76 -14.34 11.60
CA THR A 154 1.73 -15.76 11.98
C THR A 154 2.14 -16.63 10.79
N TRP A 155 1.63 -16.30 9.61
CA TRP A 155 1.93 -16.99 8.35
C TRP A 155 2.31 -15.95 7.28
N ASN A 156 3.54 -16.03 6.80
CA ASN A 156 4.10 -15.08 5.84
C ASN A 156 4.65 -15.79 4.61
N MET A 157 4.08 -15.50 3.44
CA MET A 157 4.68 -15.73 2.13
C MET A 157 5.08 -14.35 1.58
N PRO A 158 6.31 -13.87 1.86
CA PRO A 158 6.69 -12.49 1.61
C PRO A 158 6.88 -12.21 0.12
N GLN A 159 6.82 -10.93 -0.26
CA GLN A 159 7.27 -10.47 -1.56
C GLN A 159 8.77 -10.19 -1.53
N ILE A 160 9.45 -10.60 -2.60
CA ILE A 160 10.76 -10.12 -2.99
C ILE A 160 10.66 -9.59 -4.43
N TRP A 161 11.26 -8.44 -4.69
CA TRP A 161 11.29 -7.84 -6.03
C TRP A 161 12.60 -8.21 -6.70
N ARG A 162 12.68 -9.40 -7.24
CA ARG A 162 13.85 -9.97 -7.88
C ARG A 162 13.39 -10.94 -8.95
N SER A 163 13.98 -10.90 -10.15
CA SER A 163 13.52 -11.69 -11.28
C SER A 163 14.63 -12.50 -11.93
N GLY A 164 14.24 -13.65 -12.49
CA GLY A 164 15.05 -14.40 -13.42
C GLY A 164 16.28 -15.09 -12.80
N HIS A 165 16.32 -15.22 -11.50
CA HIS A 165 17.39 -15.94 -10.81
C HIS A 165 16.93 -17.35 -10.42
N GLY A 166 17.72 -18.38 -10.73
CA GLY A 166 17.40 -19.76 -10.47
C GLY A 166 17.27 -20.15 -8.99
N ASP A 167 17.57 -19.23 -8.07
CA ASP A 167 17.44 -19.38 -6.62
C ASP A 167 16.29 -18.59 -5.99
N ASP A 168 15.46 -17.90 -6.78
CA ASP A 168 14.37 -17.06 -6.26
C ASP A 168 13.39 -17.86 -5.40
N ARG A 169 12.98 -19.06 -5.83
CA ARG A 169 12.12 -19.94 -5.01
C ARG A 169 12.79 -20.37 -3.71
N LYS A 170 14.11 -20.61 -3.73
CA LYS A 170 14.87 -20.94 -2.50
C LYS A 170 14.88 -19.76 -1.54
N LEU A 171 15.02 -18.54 -2.07
CA LEU A 171 15.00 -17.33 -1.27
C LEU A 171 13.61 -17.10 -0.65
N ILE A 172 12.53 -17.20 -1.43
CA ILE A 172 11.16 -17.07 -0.92
C ILE A 172 10.90 -18.13 0.17
N ARG A 173 11.30 -19.40 -0.07
CA ARG A 173 11.20 -20.48 0.93
C ARG A 173 11.93 -20.13 2.23
N ALA A 174 13.15 -19.60 2.15
CA ALA A 174 13.94 -19.23 3.32
C ALA A 174 13.41 -18.01 4.08
N LEU A 175 12.64 -17.14 3.42
CA LEU A 175 12.05 -15.93 4.00
C LEU A 175 10.61 -16.11 4.45
N ALA A 176 9.95 -17.18 4.01
CA ALA A 176 8.60 -17.54 4.46
C ALA A 176 8.60 -18.02 5.93
N THR A 177 7.42 -18.07 6.53
CA THR A 177 7.27 -18.74 7.85
C THR A 177 7.70 -20.21 7.74
N ASP A 178 8.48 -20.68 8.73
CA ASP A 178 9.02 -22.04 8.76
C ASP A 178 7.95 -23.10 8.47
N GLY A 179 8.23 -23.98 7.48
CA GLY A 179 7.36 -25.07 7.04
C GLY A 179 6.09 -24.63 6.29
N LEU A 180 5.80 -23.33 6.19
CA LEU A 180 4.61 -22.84 5.47
C LEU A 180 4.74 -23.05 3.96
N TYR A 181 5.90 -22.70 3.40
CA TYR A 181 6.17 -22.84 1.99
C TYR A 181 5.94 -24.31 1.53
N GLU A 182 6.54 -25.26 2.24
CA GLU A 182 6.44 -26.69 1.93
C GLU A 182 5.00 -27.21 2.05
N ALA A 183 4.29 -26.80 3.11
CA ALA A 183 2.90 -27.20 3.33
C ALA A 183 1.97 -26.72 2.20
N LEU A 184 2.16 -25.47 1.74
CA LEU A 184 1.36 -24.92 0.65
C LEU A 184 1.81 -25.47 -0.72
N GLU A 185 3.11 -25.63 -0.97
CA GLU A 185 3.65 -26.19 -2.21
C GLU A 185 3.15 -27.61 -2.45
N HIS A 186 3.05 -28.44 -1.41
CA HIS A 186 2.52 -29.79 -1.51
C HIS A 186 1.12 -29.83 -2.15
N ASP A 187 0.25 -28.87 -1.80
CA ASP A 187 -1.13 -28.85 -2.26
C ASP A 187 -1.34 -28.01 -3.53
N CYS A 188 -0.55 -26.96 -3.71
CA CYS A 188 -0.72 -25.98 -4.78
C CYS A 188 0.26 -26.14 -5.95
N GLY A 189 1.31 -26.96 -5.80
CA GLY A 189 2.46 -27.01 -6.71
C GLY A 189 3.44 -25.87 -6.43
N ALA A 190 4.46 -25.71 -7.28
CA ALA A 190 5.51 -24.71 -7.08
C ALA A 190 4.94 -23.30 -7.03
N TYR A 191 5.46 -22.48 -6.09
CA TYR A 191 5.14 -21.06 -6.02
C TYR A 191 5.73 -20.28 -7.21
N ALA A 192 5.10 -19.19 -7.59
CA ALA A 192 5.62 -18.28 -8.62
C ALA A 192 7.04 -17.81 -8.27
N ASP A 193 7.88 -17.65 -9.28
CA ASP A 193 9.23 -17.14 -9.08
C ASP A 193 9.20 -15.63 -8.75
N GLY A 194 10.01 -15.21 -7.83
CA GLY A 194 10.32 -13.83 -7.43
C GLY A 194 9.39 -12.72 -7.95
N ILE A 195 9.89 -11.99 -8.94
CA ILE A 195 9.19 -10.88 -9.60
C ILE A 195 8.31 -11.34 -10.78
N ASP A 196 7.92 -12.58 -10.88
CA ASP A 196 6.96 -12.96 -11.92
C ASP A 196 5.68 -12.14 -11.74
N GLU A 197 5.51 -11.15 -12.62
CA GLU A 197 4.41 -10.18 -12.61
C GLU A 197 3.29 -10.59 -13.56
N GLY A 198 3.42 -11.73 -14.25
CA GLY A 198 2.39 -12.26 -15.14
C GLY A 198 1.14 -12.66 -14.39
N VAL A 199 0.00 -12.67 -15.09
CA VAL A 199 -1.29 -13.02 -14.49
C VAL A 199 -1.33 -14.49 -14.04
N GLU A 200 -0.55 -15.39 -14.65
CA GLU A 200 -0.37 -16.75 -14.21
C GLU A 200 0.26 -16.84 -12.81
N ALA A 201 1.19 -15.93 -12.50
CA ALA A 201 1.78 -15.85 -11.17
C ALA A 201 0.76 -15.36 -10.12
N ASP A 202 -0.11 -14.43 -10.47
CA ASP A 202 -1.19 -14.00 -9.58
C ASP A 202 -2.27 -15.07 -9.38
N GLU A 203 -2.56 -15.88 -10.41
CA GLU A 203 -3.42 -17.06 -10.26
C GLU A 203 -2.77 -18.11 -9.35
N ASN A 204 -1.44 -18.26 -9.41
CA ASN A 204 -0.69 -19.12 -8.50
C ASN A 204 -0.72 -18.59 -7.06
N ARG A 205 -0.43 -17.28 -6.84
CA ARG A 205 -0.55 -16.60 -5.53
C ARG A 205 -1.96 -16.74 -4.95
N THR A 206 -2.97 -16.64 -5.81
CA THR A 206 -4.38 -16.85 -5.43
C THR A 206 -4.61 -18.27 -4.92
N LYS A 207 -4.07 -19.30 -5.55
CA LYS A 207 -4.17 -20.70 -5.06
C LYS A 207 -3.54 -20.85 -3.67
N PHE A 208 -2.36 -20.26 -3.46
CA PHE A 208 -1.68 -20.27 -2.16
C PHE A 208 -2.49 -19.55 -1.09
N ALA A 209 -3.05 -18.39 -1.41
CA ALA A 209 -3.89 -17.63 -0.48
C ALA A 209 -5.19 -18.36 -0.13
N VAL A 210 -5.88 -18.95 -1.10
CA VAL A 210 -7.06 -19.79 -0.89
C VAL A 210 -6.71 -20.98 0.03
N ARG A 211 -5.61 -21.69 -0.27
CA ARG A 211 -5.19 -22.82 0.57
C ARG A 211 -4.81 -22.39 1.99
N LEU A 212 -4.19 -21.22 2.16
CA LEU A 212 -3.91 -20.64 3.47
C LEU A 212 -5.20 -20.33 4.23
N ILE A 213 -6.21 -19.75 3.56
CA ILE A 213 -7.55 -19.52 4.15
C ILE A 213 -8.17 -20.83 4.62
N GLU A 214 -8.22 -21.85 3.76
CA GLU A 214 -8.86 -23.13 4.06
C GLU A 214 -8.21 -23.88 5.23
N THR A 215 -6.86 -23.87 5.28
CA THR A 215 -6.10 -24.69 6.23
C THR A 215 -5.71 -23.98 7.51
N LYS A 216 -5.41 -22.68 7.46
CA LYS A 216 -4.92 -21.89 8.60
C LYS A 216 -5.93 -20.90 9.13
N LYS A 217 -6.86 -20.45 8.29
CA LYS A 217 -7.94 -19.52 8.65
C LYS A 217 -7.39 -18.27 9.37
N PRO A 218 -6.47 -17.48 8.79
CA PRO A 218 -6.01 -16.24 9.42
C PRO A 218 -7.19 -15.29 9.67
N GLU A 219 -7.18 -14.56 10.78
CA GLU A 219 -8.25 -13.59 11.10
C GLU A 219 -7.99 -12.24 10.42
N PHE A 220 -6.74 -11.97 10.08
CA PHE A 220 -6.36 -10.89 9.17
C PHE A 220 -5.43 -11.45 8.09
N LEU A 221 -5.82 -11.34 6.84
CA LEU A 221 -5.03 -11.79 5.69
C LEU A 221 -4.85 -10.65 4.69
N THR A 222 -3.60 -10.44 4.28
CA THR A 222 -3.24 -9.56 3.16
C THR A 222 -2.84 -10.39 1.94
N VAL A 223 -3.34 -10.02 0.75
CA VAL A 223 -3.02 -10.65 -0.54
C VAL A 223 -2.75 -9.56 -1.55
N TYR A 224 -1.65 -9.65 -2.30
CA TYR A 224 -1.29 -8.69 -3.35
C TYR A 224 -1.16 -9.37 -4.70
N LEU A 225 -1.75 -8.75 -5.73
CA LEU A 225 -1.81 -9.17 -7.12
C LEU A 225 -1.21 -8.06 -8.00
N ALA A 226 -0.15 -8.36 -8.76
CA ALA A 226 0.70 -7.36 -9.43
C ALA A 226 0.45 -7.23 -10.94
N ALA A 227 -0.24 -8.21 -11.56
CA ALA A 227 -0.22 -8.37 -13.02
C ALA A 227 -0.86 -7.24 -13.81
N LEU A 228 -1.83 -6.51 -13.24
CA LEU A 228 -2.48 -5.40 -13.95
C LEU A 228 -1.51 -4.25 -14.18
N ASP A 229 -0.76 -3.85 -13.13
CA ASP A 229 0.28 -2.82 -13.22
C ASP A 229 1.30 -3.14 -14.31
N HIS A 230 1.81 -4.38 -14.32
CA HIS A 230 2.76 -4.85 -15.32
C HIS A 230 2.23 -4.67 -16.75
N GLU A 231 1.00 -5.12 -17.02
CA GLU A 231 0.39 -4.99 -18.35
C GLU A 231 0.09 -3.53 -18.72
N GLU A 232 -0.32 -2.71 -17.74
CA GLU A 232 -0.53 -1.29 -18.00
C GLU A 232 0.78 -0.54 -18.31
N HIS A 233 1.92 -0.97 -17.74
CA HIS A 233 3.23 -0.46 -18.15
C HIS A 233 3.57 -0.82 -19.59
N LEU A 234 3.29 -2.03 -20.03
CA LEU A 234 3.68 -2.52 -21.37
C LEU A 234 2.75 -2.02 -22.48
N PHE A 235 1.45 -2.01 -22.24
CA PHE A 235 0.43 -1.77 -23.26
C PHE A 235 -0.39 -0.50 -23.04
N GLY A 236 -0.28 0.10 -21.87
CA GLY A 236 -1.03 1.29 -21.47
C GLY A 236 -2.34 0.98 -20.74
N PRO A 237 -2.81 1.91 -19.90
CA PRO A 237 -4.02 1.74 -19.11
C PRO A 237 -5.25 1.62 -20.01
N GLY A 238 -6.05 0.56 -19.79
CA GLY A 238 -7.26 0.29 -20.55
C GLY A 238 -7.05 -0.30 -21.95
N SER A 239 -5.83 -0.77 -22.27
CA SER A 239 -5.57 -1.57 -23.46
C SER A 239 -6.34 -2.89 -23.43
N ALA A 240 -6.40 -3.58 -24.56
CA ALA A 240 -7.07 -4.89 -24.64
C ALA A 240 -6.36 -5.92 -23.76
N GLU A 241 -5.03 -5.87 -23.71
CA GLU A 241 -4.17 -6.73 -22.91
C GLU A 241 -4.39 -6.50 -21.40
N ALA A 242 -4.31 -5.26 -20.95
CA ALA A 242 -4.58 -4.91 -19.55
C ALA A 242 -6.02 -5.28 -19.12
N ASN A 243 -7.02 -5.05 -20.00
CA ASN A 243 -8.39 -5.42 -19.74
C ASN A 243 -8.56 -6.95 -19.62
N ALA A 244 -7.87 -7.75 -20.45
CA ALA A 244 -7.92 -9.20 -20.37
C ALA A 244 -7.30 -9.72 -19.06
N VAL A 245 -6.19 -9.12 -18.61
CA VAL A 245 -5.59 -9.42 -17.31
C VAL A 245 -6.52 -9.05 -16.17
N LEU A 246 -7.16 -7.88 -16.20
CA LEU A 246 -8.11 -7.45 -15.17
C LEU A 246 -9.31 -8.41 -15.05
N GLU A 247 -9.84 -8.92 -16.16
CA GLU A 247 -10.94 -9.91 -16.15
C GLU A 247 -10.49 -11.24 -15.49
N ARG A 248 -9.24 -11.66 -15.66
CA ARG A 248 -8.67 -12.84 -14.97
C ARG A 248 -8.44 -12.56 -13.48
N LEU A 249 -7.98 -11.37 -13.12
CA LEU A 249 -7.85 -10.95 -11.72
C LEU A 249 -9.21 -10.84 -11.01
N ASP A 250 -10.25 -10.39 -11.70
CA ASP A 250 -11.62 -10.43 -11.16
C ASP A 250 -12.03 -11.86 -10.77
N ALA A 251 -11.71 -12.85 -11.61
CA ALA A 251 -11.98 -14.25 -11.28
C ALA A 251 -11.13 -14.74 -10.09
N ALA A 252 -9.89 -14.28 -9.96
CA ALA A 252 -9.04 -14.57 -8.81
C ALA A 252 -9.63 -13.96 -7.50
N VAL A 253 -10.09 -12.71 -7.55
CA VAL A 253 -10.82 -12.07 -6.44
C VAL A 253 -12.06 -12.87 -6.07
N GLY A 254 -12.83 -13.35 -7.05
CA GLY A 254 -13.99 -14.21 -6.80
C GLY A 254 -13.65 -15.47 -6.01
N LYS A 255 -12.52 -16.13 -6.30
CA LYS A 255 -12.03 -17.32 -5.57
C LYS A 255 -11.62 -16.97 -4.13
N LEU A 256 -10.89 -15.87 -3.93
CA LEU A 256 -10.48 -15.40 -2.61
C LEU A 256 -11.68 -15.06 -1.73
N VAL A 257 -12.64 -14.31 -2.26
CA VAL A 257 -13.88 -13.94 -1.56
C VAL A 257 -14.70 -15.18 -1.20
N ALA A 258 -14.84 -16.13 -2.13
CA ALA A 258 -15.60 -17.35 -1.88
C ALA A 258 -14.95 -18.21 -0.79
N ALA A 259 -13.62 -18.37 -0.82
CA ALA A 259 -12.88 -19.12 0.19
C ALA A 259 -13.00 -18.48 1.58
N GLU A 260 -12.83 -17.14 1.66
CA GLU A 260 -12.95 -16.43 2.93
C GLU A 260 -14.33 -16.53 3.53
N LEU A 261 -15.39 -16.26 2.74
CA LEU A 261 -16.76 -16.32 3.24
C LEU A 261 -17.22 -17.75 3.56
N ALA A 262 -16.65 -18.77 2.93
CA ALA A 262 -16.89 -20.17 3.31
C ALA A 262 -16.20 -20.52 4.64
N ALA A 263 -15.00 -20.01 4.89
CA ALA A 263 -14.26 -20.22 6.13
C ALA A 263 -14.82 -19.36 7.28
N ARG A 264 -15.27 -18.13 6.98
CA ARG A 264 -15.74 -17.11 7.92
C ARG A 264 -16.89 -16.28 7.32
N PRO A 265 -18.15 -16.70 7.50
CA PRO A 265 -19.31 -16.02 6.85
C PRO A 265 -19.52 -14.57 7.30
N ASP A 266 -18.94 -14.18 8.44
CA ASP A 266 -19.02 -12.83 8.99
C ASP A 266 -17.80 -11.94 8.68
N ALA A 267 -16.88 -12.41 7.84
CA ALA A 267 -15.70 -11.67 7.47
C ALA A 267 -16.02 -10.36 6.73
N THR A 268 -15.18 -9.36 6.96
CA THR A 268 -15.09 -8.16 6.12
C THR A 268 -14.06 -8.41 5.03
N VAL A 269 -14.43 -8.19 3.78
CA VAL A 269 -13.51 -8.24 2.64
C VAL A 269 -13.31 -6.83 2.10
N ALA A 270 -12.06 -6.39 2.08
CA ALA A 270 -11.66 -5.12 1.51
C ALA A 270 -10.79 -5.35 0.27
N LEU A 271 -11.00 -4.55 -0.77
CA LEU A 271 -10.18 -4.52 -1.96
C LEU A 271 -9.65 -3.11 -2.17
N VAL A 272 -8.36 -3.00 -2.40
CA VAL A 272 -7.64 -1.75 -2.59
C VAL A 272 -6.81 -1.79 -3.86
N SER A 273 -6.37 -0.63 -4.31
CA SER A 273 -5.16 -0.47 -5.10
C SER A 273 -4.27 0.60 -4.48
N ASP A 274 -3.08 0.67 -4.93
CA ASP A 274 -2.03 1.55 -4.40
C ASP A 274 -1.94 2.87 -5.17
N HIS A 275 -2.19 2.86 -6.47
CA HIS A 275 -2.20 4.05 -7.35
C HIS A 275 -3.11 3.84 -8.58
N GLY A 276 -3.22 4.89 -9.38
CA GLY A 276 -3.80 4.85 -10.72
C GLY A 276 -2.72 4.83 -11.79
N PHE A 277 -3.10 5.09 -13.06
CA PHE A 277 -2.22 5.00 -14.23
C PHE A 277 -2.51 6.07 -15.27
N VAL A 278 -1.45 6.50 -15.99
CA VAL A 278 -1.51 7.43 -17.11
C VAL A 278 -0.80 6.84 -18.33
N ALA A 279 -1.38 7.00 -19.51
CA ALA A 279 -0.68 6.63 -20.76
C ALA A 279 0.57 7.48 -20.95
N THR A 280 1.67 6.85 -21.38
CA THR A 280 2.98 7.52 -21.57
C THR A 280 3.61 7.20 -22.91
N ASN A 281 4.49 8.09 -23.37
CA ASN A 281 5.23 7.92 -24.61
C ASN A 281 6.64 8.55 -24.59
N THR A 282 6.99 9.30 -23.55
CA THR A 282 8.24 10.06 -23.47
C THR A 282 8.98 9.74 -22.18
N GLU A 283 10.27 9.42 -22.27
CA GLU A 283 11.18 9.25 -21.12
C GLU A 283 12.04 10.51 -20.98
N VAL A 284 12.16 11.05 -19.76
CA VAL A 284 12.91 12.27 -19.42
C VAL A 284 14.11 11.90 -18.55
N ASN A 285 15.31 12.26 -18.98
CA ASN A 285 16.57 12.02 -18.27
C ASN A 285 17.05 13.29 -17.57
N LEU A 286 16.71 13.48 -16.30
CA LEU A 286 17.23 14.61 -15.51
C LEU A 286 18.67 14.41 -15.04
N PHE A 287 19.27 13.23 -15.14
CA PHE A 287 20.68 13.03 -14.76
C PHE A 287 21.62 13.85 -15.65
N ARG A 288 21.36 13.92 -16.95
CA ARG A 288 22.20 14.65 -17.90
C ARG A 288 22.35 16.13 -17.55
N PRO A 289 21.30 16.92 -17.32
CA PRO A 289 21.43 18.31 -16.89
C PRO A 289 22.21 18.50 -15.57
N PHE A 290 22.09 17.55 -14.64
CA PHE A 290 22.83 17.59 -13.37
C PHE A 290 24.32 17.29 -13.57
N ILE A 291 24.67 16.41 -14.51
CA ILE A 291 26.07 16.16 -14.92
C ILE A 291 26.64 17.40 -15.59
N ASP A 292 25.92 17.98 -16.55
CA ASP A 292 26.37 19.17 -17.29
C ASP A 292 26.54 20.39 -16.36
N ALA A 293 25.75 20.50 -15.30
CA ALA A 293 25.89 21.54 -14.28
C ALA A 293 26.98 21.24 -13.24
N GLY A 294 27.70 20.10 -13.36
CA GLY A 294 28.76 19.70 -12.42
C GLY A 294 28.25 19.25 -11.04
N LEU A 295 26.93 19.06 -10.90
CA LEU A 295 26.28 18.55 -9.66
C LEU A 295 26.49 17.04 -9.47
N ILE A 296 26.72 16.32 -10.57
CA ILE A 296 27.15 14.91 -10.60
C ILE A 296 28.46 14.87 -11.35
N LYS A 297 29.53 14.36 -10.70
CA LYS A 297 30.85 14.21 -11.30
C LYS A 297 31.13 12.74 -11.58
N LEU A 298 31.54 12.47 -12.80
CA LEU A 298 31.85 11.12 -13.23
C LEU A 298 33.36 10.86 -13.12
N GLY A 299 33.71 9.63 -12.79
CA GLY A 299 35.08 9.12 -12.88
C GLY A 299 35.48 8.79 -14.32
N ALA A 300 36.74 8.41 -14.50
CA ALA A 300 37.25 7.98 -15.80
C ALA A 300 36.54 6.70 -16.33
N ASP A 301 35.92 5.94 -15.47
CA ASP A 301 35.13 4.74 -15.78
C ASP A 301 33.66 5.04 -16.12
N GLY A 302 33.27 6.31 -16.18
CA GLY A 302 31.90 6.75 -16.43
C GLY A 302 30.94 6.58 -15.24
N LYS A 303 31.41 6.13 -14.09
CA LYS A 303 30.59 5.98 -12.88
C LYS A 303 30.57 7.25 -12.05
N VAL A 304 29.59 7.37 -11.17
CA VAL A 304 29.47 8.50 -10.24
C VAL A 304 30.62 8.48 -9.24
N ALA A 305 31.56 9.42 -9.36
CA ALA A 305 32.67 9.62 -8.45
C ALA A 305 32.26 10.44 -7.22
N SER A 306 31.53 11.55 -7.44
CA SER A 306 30.95 12.40 -6.40
C SER A 306 29.69 13.09 -6.90
N TRP A 307 28.88 13.59 -5.96
CA TRP A 307 27.66 14.31 -6.29
C TRP A 307 27.36 15.36 -5.22
N ASP A 308 26.76 16.47 -5.62
CA ASP A 308 26.22 17.51 -4.76
C ASP A 308 24.67 17.48 -4.77
N ALA A 309 24.07 17.13 -5.89
CA ALA A 309 22.63 16.91 -6.02
C ALA A 309 22.37 15.71 -6.96
N MET A 310 21.39 14.87 -6.58
CA MET A 310 21.10 13.61 -7.30
C MET A 310 19.60 13.45 -7.52
N PRO A 311 19.15 13.25 -8.77
CA PRO A 311 17.80 12.80 -9.08
C PRO A 311 17.53 11.38 -8.58
N TRP A 312 16.35 11.15 -8.01
CA TRP A 312 15.86 9.84 -7.57
C TRP A 312 14.48 9.60 -8.21
N PRO A 313 14.42 8.91 -9.35
CA PRO A 313 13.19 8.69 -10.10
C PRO A 313 12.15 7.86 -9.35
N SER A 314 10.87 8.22 -9.54
CA SER A 314 9.69 7.53 -9.00
C SER A 314 8.57 7.54 -10.05
N GLY A 315 8.80 6.94 -11.23
CA GLY A 315 7.82 6.90 -12.31
C GLY A 315 7.55 8.28 -12.92
N GLY A 316 6.36 8.86 -12.70
CA GLY A 316 5.97 10.18 -13.21
C GLY A 316 6.55 11.37 -12.44
N SER A 317 7.32 11.12 -11.38
CA SER A 317 7.95 12.19 -10.58
C SER A 317 9.39 11.84 -10.20
N ILE A 318 10.13 12.84 -9.70
CA ILE A 318 11.55 12.70 -9.39
C ILE A 318 11.85 13.48 -8.12
N ALA A 319 12.32 12.80 -7.07
CA ALA A 319 12.90 13.45 -5.92
C ALA A 319 14.31 13.96 -6.25
N ILE A 320 14.66 15.14 -5.76
CA ILE A 320 16.01 15.70 -5.87
C ILE A 320 16.63 15.76 -4.49
N VAL A 321 17.65 14.95 -4.26
CA VAL A 321 18.36 14.87 -3.00
C VAL A 321 19.65 15.68 -3.07
N LEU A 322 19.87 16.55 -2.09
CA LEU A 322 21.11 17.32 -1.94
C LEU A 322 22.04 16.63 -0.94
N ALA A 323 23.33 16.53 -1.28
CA ALA A 323 24.34 15.97 -0.36
C ALA A 323 24.49 16.82 0.92
N ARG A 324 24.20 18.12 0.82
CA ARG A 324 24.16 19.08 1.92
C ARG A 324 22.81 19.82 1.91
N PRO A 325 21.75 19.24 2.50
CA PRO A 325 20.39 19.77 2.38
C PRO A 325 20.18 21.15 3.02
N ASP A 326 21.08 21.59 3.92
CA ASP A 326 21.01 22.86 4.62
C ASP A 326 21.95 23.94 4.00
N ASP A 327 22.64 23.60 2.89
CA ASP A 327 23.47 24.53 2.12
C ASP A 327 22.57 25.38 1.20
N ALA A 328 22.32 26.63 1.62
CA ALA A 328 21.46 27.56 0.89
C ALA A 328 21.99 27.91 -0.52
N ALA A 329 23.33 27.96 -0.69
CA ALA A 329 23.93 28.25 -1.99
C ALA A 329 23.71 27.08 -2.95
N LEU A 330 23.91 25.84 -2.48
CA LEU A 330 23.63 24.65 -3.27
C LEU A 330 22.14 24.54 -3.61
N SER A 331 21.25 24.78 -2.63
CA SER A 331 19.81 24.78 -2.85
C SER A 331 19.40 25.83 -3.89
N GLY A 332 19.95 27.05 -3.83
CA GLY A 332 19.71 28.09 -4.82
C GLY A 332 20.18 27.71 -6.24
N LEU A 333 21.36 27.09 -6.33
CA LEU A 333 21.90 26.62 -7.62
C LEU A 333 21.00 25.56 -8.24
N VAL A 334 20.56 24.56 -7.45
CA VAL A 334 19.68 23.49 -7.93
C VAL A 334 18.30 24.04 -8.26
N GLY A 335 17.74 24.93 -7.45
CA GLY A 335 16.48 25.61 -7.75
C GLY A 335 16.50 26.33 -9.08
N ALA A 336 17.54 27.13 -9.35
CA ALA A 336 17.71 27.83 -10.63
C ALA A 336 17.85 26.86 -11.84
N LEU A 337 18.53 25.72 -11.65
CA LEU A 337 18.60 24.68 -12.68
C LEU A 337 17.22 24.10 -12.96
N LEU A 338 16.44 23.77 -11.93
CA LEU A 338 15.10 23.22 -12.06
C LEU A 338 14.12 24.22 -12.69
N GLU A 339 14.22 25.50 -12.38
CA GLU A 339 13.44 26.57 -13.03
C GLU A 339 13.75 26.67 -14.52
N LYS A 340 15.05 26.63 -14.89
CA LYS A 340 15.46 26.60 -16.29
C LYS A 340 14.92 25.38 -17.00
N LEU A 341 14.98 24.20 -16.40
CA LEU A 341 14.45 22.96 -16.97
C LEU A 341 12.92 23.01 -17.08
N ALA A 342 12.22 23.59 -16.11
CA ALA A 342 10.77 23.73 -16.17
C ALA A 342 10.31 24.65 -17.32
N ALA A 343 11.14 25.59 -17.73
CA ALA A 343 10.91 26.44 -18.92
C ALA A 343 11.21 25.72 -20.24
N ASP A 344 11.95 24.61 -20.22
CA ASP A 344 12.26 23.81 -21.40
C ASP A 344 11.13 22.81 -21.71
N PRO A 345 10.44 22.92 -22.86
CA PRO A 345 9.39 21.97 -23.24
C PRO A 345 9.86 20.52 -23.34
N GLN A 346 11.16 20.26 -23.56
CA GLN A 346 11.72 18.92 -23.66
C GLN A 346 11.83 18.23 -22.30
N ALA A 347 12.01 18.97 -21.20
CA ALA A 347 12.08 18.41 -19.86
C ALA A 347 10.72 17.93 -19.33
N LYS A 348 9.61 18.29 -19.99
CA LYS A 348 8.26 17.83 -19.65
C LYS A 348 7.88 18.05 -18.18
N ILE A 349 8.46 19.01 -17.50
CA ILE A 349 8.16 19.33 -16.11
C ILE A 349 6.81 20.04 -16.03
N ALA A 350 5.93 19.57 -15.18
CA ALA A 350 4.64 20.17 -14.86
C ALA A 350 4.76 21.09 -13.64
N LYS A 351 5.48 20.64 -12.60
CA LYS A 351 5.61 21.35 -11.33
C LYS A 351 6.92 20.98 -10.63
N VAL A 352 7.48 21.94 -9.90
CA VAL A 352 8.55 21.72 -8.93
C VAL A 352 8.05 22.20 -7.59
N ILE A 353 8.25 21.43 -6.52
CA ILE A 353 7.96 21.81 -5.16
C ILE A 353 9.23 21.73 -4.31
N ASP A 354 9.27 22.56 -3.27
CA ASP A 354 10.35 22.63 -2.31
C ASP A 354 10.14 21.71 -1.10
N ARG A 355 11.10 21.71 -0.18
CA ARG A 355 11.09 20.90 1.05
C ARG A 355 9.88 21.18 1.94
N ALA A 356 9.41 22.43 2.02
CA ALA A 356 8.27 22.78 2.83
C ALA A 356 6.97 22.17 2.31
N GLU A 357 6.78 22.24 1.00
CA GLU A 357 5.61 21.63 0.34
C GLU A 357 5.69 20.08 0.35
N ILE A 358 6.88 19.50 0.18
CA ILE A 358 7.10 18.04 0.32
C ILE A 358 6.66 17.59 1.72
N ALA A 359 7.10 18.31 2.76
CA ALA A 359 6.73 18.00 4.16
C ALA A 359 5.23 18.14 4.39
N ARG A 360 4.58 19.15 3.82
CA ARG A 360 3.13 19.37 3.91
C ARG A 360 2.34 18.20 3.28
N LEU A 361 2.87 17.60 2.21
CA LEU A 361 2.28 16.46 1.53
C LEU A 361 2.66 15.12 2.17
N GLY A 362 3.53 15.11 3.19
CA GLY A 362 4.02 13.89 3.84
C GLY A 362 4.93 13.05 2.94
N GLY A 363 5.58 13.67 1.96
CA GLY A 363 6.50 13.03 1.02
C GLY A 363 7.88 12.75 1.62
N ASN A 364 8.81 12.30 0.77
CA ASN A 364 10.16 11.89 1.14
C ASN A 364 10.96 13.02 1.85
N PRO A 365 11.33 12.89 3.14
CA PRO A 365 12.05 13.92 3.87
C PRO A 365 13.51 14.11 3.43
N GLN A 366 14.08 13.17 2.66
CA GLN A 366 15.43 13.29 2.10
C GLN A 366 15.46 14.21 0.87
N ALA A 367 14.30 14.43 0.22
CA ALA A 367 14.21 15.28 -0.96
C ALA A 367 14.22 16.76 -0.57
N SER A 368 15.08 17.54 -1.23
CA SER A 368 15.07 19.03 -1.13
C SER A 368 14.12 19.65 -2.14
N PHE A 369 13.92 19.00 -3.29
CA PHE A 369 12.91 19.33 -4.28
C PHE A 369 12.22 18.07 -4.78
N PHE A 370 10.99 18.21 -5.28
CA PHE A 370 10.28 17.15 -5.96
C PHE A 370 9.73 17.70 -7.30
N VAL A 371 10.00 16.97 -8.36
CA VAL A 371 9.61 17.33 -9.73
C VAL A 371 8.45 16.44 -10.14
N ASP A 372 7.34 17.03 -10.58
CA ASP A 372 6.22 16.35 -11.23
C ASP A 372 6.36 16.50 -12.75
N LEU A 373 6.24 15.42 -13.48
CA LEU A 373 6.27 15.44 -14.93
C LEU A 373 4.87 15.66 -15.51
N LYS A 374 4.79 16.17 -16.73
CA LYS A 374 3.52 16.28 -17.45
C LYS A 374 2.97 14.88 -17.76
N PRO A 375 1.64 14.68 -17.80
CA PRO A 375 1.04 13.46 -18.30
C PRO A 375 1.64 13.07 -19.67
N GLY A 376 1.95 11.79 -19.84
CA GLY A 376 2.63 11.29 -21.04
C GLY A 376 4.15 11.20 -20.92
N ALA A 377 4.76 11.77 -19.87
CA ALA A 377 6.20 11.68 -19.63
C ALA A 377 6.49 10.87 -18.36
N LEU A 378 7.56 10.10 -18.37
CA LEU A 378 8.08 9.36 -17.22
C LEU A 378 9.58 9.65 -17.00
N ALA A 379 10.04 9.47 -15.78
CA ALA A 379 11.43 9.64 -15.40
C ALA A 379 12.29 8.47 -15.91
N GLY A 380 13.37 8.78 -16.60
CA GLY A 380 14.37 7.81 -17.03
C GLY A 380 15.30 7.40 -15.90
N ASN A 381 15.87 6.20 -16.03
CA ASN A 381 16.94 5.72 -15.17
C ASN A 381 18.26 6.46 -15.46
N PHE A 382 19.26 6.26 -14.58
CA PHE A 382 20.59 6.81 -14.75
C PHE A 382 21.19 6.40 -16.10
N ALA A 383 21.44 7.39 -16.96
CA ALA A 383 22.03 7.20 -18.28
C ALA A 383 22.82 8.44 -18.68
N VAL A 384 24.16 8.30 -18.74
CA VAL A 384 25.10 9.41 -18.97
C VAL A 384 24.94 10.02 -20.35
N ASP A 385 24.78 9.18 -21.37
CA ASP A 385 24.76 9.61 -22.79
C ASP A 385 23.34 9.76 -23.36
N ALA A 386 22.30 9.54 -22.54
CA ALA A 386 20.94 9.70 -23.02
C ALA A 386 20.55 11.18 -23.17
N PRO A 387 19.81 11.57 -24.22
CA PRO A 387 19.29 12.92 -24.35
C PRO A 387 18.31 13.27 -23.23
N LEU A 388 18.03 14.58 -23.05
CA LEU A 388 17.08 15.06 -22.05
C LEU A 388 15.70 14.38 -22.15
N SER A 389 15.22 14.13 -23.38
CA SER A 389 14.03 13.34 -23.62
C SER A 389 14.18 12.42 -24.83
N LYS A 390 13.52 11.25 -24.77
CA LYS A 390 13.46 10.27 -25.85
C LYS A 390 12.11 9.52 -25.81
N PRO A 391 11.74 8.80 -26.88
CA PRO A 391 10.58 7.92 -26.83
C PRO A 391 10.70 6.88 -25.69
N SER A 392 9.62 6.66 -24.95
CA SER A 392 9.56 5.62 -23.92
C SER A 392 9.22 4.26 -24.54
N ARG A 393 9.77 3.19 -23.95
CA ARG A 393 9.31 1.82 -24.20
C ARG A 393 8.00 1.50 -23.48
N TYR A 394 7.77 2.13 -22.32
CA TYR A 394 6.56 1.97 -21.53
C TYR A 394 5.41 2.78 -22.13
N LYS A 395 4.22 2.21 -22.13
CA LYS A 395 2.98 2.81 -22.63
C LYS A 395 2.10 3.37 -21.54
N GLY A 396 2.36 3.01 -20.30
CA GLY A 396 1.71 3.53 -19.12
C GLY A 396 2.69 3.75 -17.98
N MET A 397 2.35 4.67 -17.06
CA MET A 397 3.14 4.99 -15.88
C MET A 397 2.26 5.56 -14.78
N HIS A 398 2.68 5.34 -13.55
CA HIS A 398 2.21 5.95 -12.32
C HIS A 398 3.32 6.79 -11.66
N GLY A 399 3.17 7.17 -10.38
CA GLY A 399 4.22 7.88 -9.65
C GLY A 399 4.18 9.40 -9.81
N TYR A 400 3.13 9.96 -10.41
CA TYR A 400 2.91 11.41 -10.46
C TYR A 400 2.43 11.94 -9.10
N PHE A 401 2.25 13.26 -9.01
CA PHE A 401 1.73 13.84 -7.77
C PHE A 401 0.29 13.38 -7.49
N PRO A 402 -0.06 13.16 -6.21
CA PRO A 402 -1.37 12.61 -5.84
C PRO A 402 -2.56 13.51 -6.19
N ALA A 403 -2.32 14.79 -6.50
CA ALA A 403 -3.37 15.70 -6.96
C ALA A 403 -3.89 15.38 -8.38
N MET A 404 -3.12 14.64 -9.19
CA MET A 404 -3.53 14.20 -10.53
C MET A 404 -4.70 13.21 -10.42
N PRO A 405 -5.87 13.48 -11.04
CA PRO A 405 -7.04 12.60 -10.92
C PRO A 405 -6.81 11.16 -11.37
N GLU A 406 -5.97 10.97 -12.39
CA GLU A 406 -5.62 9.66 -12.93
C GLU A 406 -4.80 8.80 -11.96
N MET A 407 -4.22 9.42 -10.93
CA MET A 407 -3.48 8.73 -9.85
C MET A 407 -4.41 8.23 -8.73
N ARG A 408 -5.73 8.47 -8.83
CA ARG A 408 -6.67 7.91 -7.85
C ARG A 408 -6.63 6.41 -7.88
N SER A 409 -6.50 5.83 -6.69
CA SER A 409 -6.58 4.39 -6.46
C SER A 409 -7.97 3.97 -6.00
N THR A 410 -8.18 2.68 -5.81
CA THR A 410 -9.47 2.05 -5.52
C THR A 410 -9.59 1.67 -4.04
N PHE A 411 -10.78 1.81 -3.46
CA PHE A 411 -11.17 1.19 -2.19
C PHE A 411 -12.61 0.70 -2.28
N LEU A 412 -12.77 -0.60 -2.09
CA LEU A 412 -14.05 -1.30 -2.03
C LEU A 412 -14.08 -2.14 -0.76
N VAL A 413 -15.22 -2.21 -0.08
CA VAL A 413 -15.34 -3.02 1.13
C VAL A 413 -16.74 -3.60 1.25
N MET A 414 -16.86 -4.87 1.66
CA MET A 414 -18.14 -5.53 1.91
C MET A 414 -18.00 -6.49 3.10
N GLY A 415 -19.12 -6.88 3.70
CA GLY A 415 -19.16 -7.83 4.82
C GLY A 415 -20.06 -7.35 5.94
N LYS A 416 -19.92 -7.99 7.10
CA LYS A 416 -20.75 -7.69 8.27
C LYS A 416 -20.53 -6.24 8.74
N GLY A 417 -21.62 -5.51 8.92
CA GLY A 417 -21.58 -4.11 9.40
C GLY A 417 -21.26 -3.07 8.32
N VAL A 418 -21.06 -3.48 7.07
CA VAL A 418 -20.85 -2.57 5.94
C VAL A 418 -22.19 -2.26 5.26
N ALA A 419 -22.47 -0.97 5.02
CA ALA A 419 -23.68 -0.53 4.33
C ALA A 419 -23.63 -0.92 2.83
N ARG A 420 -24.74 -1.44 2.31
CA ARG A 420 -24.83 -1.89 0.93
C ARG A 420 -25.06 -0.72 -0.03
N GLY A 421 -24.41 -0.74 -1.18
CA GLY A 421 -24.56 0.26 -2.24
C GLY A 421 -24.10 1.66 -1.85
N ARG A 422 -23.27 1.78 -0.80
CA ARG A 422 -22.86 3.07 -0.24
C ARG A 422 -21.66 3.66 -0.96
N SER A 423 -21.82 4.82 -1.56
CA SER A 423 -20.69 5.64 -2.00
C SER A 423 -20.10 6.40 -0.82
N LEU A 424 -18.77 6.35 -0.70
CA LEU A 424 -17.99 7.06 0.32
C LEU A 424 -17.47 8.41 -0.17
N GLY A 425 -17.68 8.72 -1.49
CA GLY A 425 -17.03 9.85 -2.13
C GLY A 425 -15.54 9.60 -2.35
N GLU A 426 -14.77 10.68 -2.55
CA GLU A 426 -13.30 10.61 -2.56
C GLU A 426 -12.78 10.56 -1.12
N ILE A 427 -11.82 9.65 -0.86
CA ILE A 427 -11.23 9.46 0.48
C ILE A 427 -9.70 9.60 0.43
N ASP A 428 -9.10 9.82 1.58
CA ASP A 428 -7.64 9.77 1.78
C ASP A 428 -7.20 8.32 1.99
N MET A 429 -6.11 7.89 1.34
CA MET A 429 -5.57 6.52 1.48
C MET A 429 -5.26 6.16 2.93
N ARG A 430 -4.78 7.13 3.72
CA ARG A 430 -4.44 6.95 5.14
C ARG A 430 -5.65 6.57 6.01
N ALA A 431 -6.87 6.83 5.55
CA ALA A 431 -8.09 6.47 6.27
C ALA A 431 -8.41 4.96 6.19
N ILE A 432 -7.81 4.22 5.24
CA ILE A 432 -8.13 2.80 5.01
C ILE A 432 -7.65 1.93 6.17
N ALA A 433 -6.40 2.09 6.61
CA ALA A 433 -5.86 1.30 7.73
C ALA A 433 -6.70 1.44 9.01
N PRO A 434 -7.02 2.64 9.54
CA PRO A 434 -7.85 2.76 10.73
C PRO A 434 -9.29 2.25 10.50
N THR A 435 -9.82 2.29 9.27
CA THR A 435 -11.12 1.70 8.95
C THR A 435 -11.11 0.18 9.13
N LEU A 436 -10.07 -0.48 8.63
CA LEU A 436 -9.90 -1.94 8.76
C LEU A 436 -9.54 -2.35 10.20
N ALA A 437 -8.73 -1.55 10.90
CA ALA A 437 -8.44 -1.76 12.32
C ALA A 437 -9.73 -1.75 13.15
N ASN A 438 -10.63 -0.81 12.91
CA ASN A 438 -11.92 -0.74 13.58
C ASN A 438 -12.78 -2.00 13.31
N ALA A 439 -12.82 -2.51 12.08
CA ALA A 439 -13.53 -3.75 11.76
C ALA A 439 -12.97 -4.95 12.56
N MET A 440 -11.66 -5.01 12.74
CA MET A 440 -10.99 -6.05 13.53
C MET A 440 -11.10 -5.84 15.05
N GLY A 441 -11.65 -4.72 15.53
CA GLY A 441 -11.57 -4.34 16.95
C GLY A 441 -10.12 -4.08 17.41
N ALA A 442 -9.21 -3.76 16.48
CA ALA A 442 -7.82 -3.46 16.73
C ALA A 442 -7.59 -1.94 16.84
N LYS A 443 -6.48 -1.54 17.47
CA LYS A 443 -6.12 -0.12 17.64
C LYS A 443 -4.92 0.23 16.77
N LEU A 444 -5.04 1.33 16.02
CA LEU A 444 -3.96 1.92 15.23
C LEU A 444 -3.80 3.41 15.62
N PRO A 445 -3.18 3.68 16.80
CA PRO A 445 -3.20 5.01 17.40
C PRO A 445 -2.45 6.08 16.59
N ASP A 446 -1.48 5.68 15.77
CA ASP A 446 -0.63 6.58 15.01
C ASP A 446 -1.26 6.98 13.65
N ALA A 447 -2.45 6.45 13.30
CA ALA A 447 -3.14 6.82 12.07
C ALA A 447 -3.37 8.34 11.98
N GLN A 448 -2.95 8.96 10.86
CA GLN A 448 -2.95 10.42 10.70
C GLN A 448 -4.33 11.01 10.39
N VAL A 449 -5.25 10.21 9.91
CA VAL A 449 -6.61 10.62 9.57
C VAL A 449 -7.62 9.64 10.15
N PRO A 450 -8.85 10.08 10.46
CA PRO A 450 -9.85 9.21 11.04
C PRO A 450 -10.31 8.13 10.04
N ALA A 451 -10.81 7.02 10.59
CA ALA A 451 -11.46 5.96 9.82
C ALA A 451 -12.66 6.48 9.03
N VAL A 452 -12.89 5.90 7.85
CA VAL A 452 -14.09 6.17 7.05
C VAL A 452 -15.27 5.40 7.66
N LYS A 453 -16.42 6.07 7.75
CA LYS A 453 -17.66 5.42 8.18
C LYS A 453 -18.21 4.56 7.04
N VAL A 454 -18.02 3.23 7.09
CA VAL A 454 -18.50 2.28 6.08
C VAL A 454 -19.83 1.62 6.44
N GLY A 455 -20.25 1.64 7.70
CA GLY A 455 -21.55 1.18 8.17
C GLY A 455 -22.66 2.23 8.04
N GLU A 456 -23.88 1.90 8.46
CA GLU A 456 -25.02 2.80 8.51
C GLU A 456 -24.81 4.01 9.42
#